data_4d2f15e961b27a04f8afc7b7dc50ecdf
#
_entry.id   4d2f15e961b27a04f8afc7b7dc50ecdf
#
_cell.length_a   1.000
_cell.length_b   1.000
_cell.length_c   1.000
_cell.angle_alpha   90.00
_cell.angle_beta   90.00
_cell.angle_gamma   90.00
#
_symmetry.space_group_name_H-M   'P 1'
#
loop_
_entity.id
_entity.type
_entity.pdbx_description
1 polymer ?
#
loop_
_entity_poly.entity_id
_entity_poly.type
_entity_poly.pdbx_seq_one_letter_code
_entity_poly.pdbx_strand_id
1 'polypeptide(L)'
;QQAETEIRKQVEQYELELDFQDDQKETIKGTNVDFAYVSDGSVEKLKKDQNPFLWVKGVFGGDHDYNFDASVTYDEKKLDQVVSAMPQMQEANMEEPADAKVEFVDNKFQVTPEVNGSKLDKEKVMTGIKDAMTSGERKVSLDKLGAYIRPGVTQEDESLNSQAEQLNELTASSITYQLPSGEQVLDGTTLKEWLSVDENGNYSKDDEAWNQHIAEYVANLAQAVNTYDVDAKFNATNLGEINVKGKYGFEINQEAEIAQLTEELANHTVTARKPNFNHEALSYENNGFGNSYVEIDLSRQHVWVYKDGELAVETGCVSGRMTSDRWTLDL
;
A
#
# COMPACT_ATOMS: atom_id res chain seq x y z
N GLN A 1 -56.98 3.02 37.70
CA GLN A 1 -57.22 4.28 37.01
C GLN A 1 -56.10 5.29 37.19
N GLN A 2 -55.66 5.66 38.44
CA GLN A 2 -54.59 6.62 38.61
C GLN A 2 -53.24 6.10 38.11
N ALA A 3 -52.88 4.84 38.35
CA ALA A 3 -51.66 4.22 37.89
C ALA A 3 -51.62 4.10 36.35
N GLU A 4 -52.73 3.70 35.71
CA GLU A 4 -52.83 3.66 34.26
C GLU A 4 -52.75 5.04 33.59
N THR A 5 -53.29 6.05 34.25
CA THR A 5 -53.19 7.44 33.76
C THR A 5 -51.74 7.92 33.81
N GLU A 6 -51.00 7.57 34.86
CA GLU A 6 -49.59 7.94 34.99
C GLU A 6 -48.72 7.20 33.98
N ILE A 7 -48.96 5.87 33.76
CA ILE A 7 -48.28 5.10 32.74
C ILE A 7 -48.53 5.67 31.35
N ARG A 8 -49.79 6.00 30.98
CA ARG A 8 -50.11 6.62 29.72
C ARG A 8 -49.38 7.94 29.52
N LYS A 9 -49.31 8.78 30.57
CA LYS A 9 -48.58 10.03 30.53
C LYS A 9 -47.09 9.85 30.32
N GLN A 10 -46.47 8.85 30.99
CA GLN A 10 -45.06 8.52 30.82
C GLN A 10 -44.77 7.98 29.41
N VAL A 11 -45.68 7.18 28.84
CA VAL A 11 -45.58 6.67 27.47
C VAL A 11 -45.76 7.79 26.45
N GLU A 12 -46.67 8.72 26.66
CA GLU A 12 -46.84 9.92 25.80
C GLU A 12 -45.60 10.85 25.81
N GLN A 13 -44.84 10.83 26.91
CA GLN A 13 -43.62 11.61 27.08
C GLN A 13 -42.35 10.77 26.81
N TYR A 14 -42.52 9.60 26.20
CA TYR A 14 -41.38 8.74 25.88
C TYR A 14 -40.49 9.38 24.81
N GLU A 15 -39.22 9.46 25.11
CA GLU A 15 -38.16 9.88 24.19
C GLU A 15 -37.02 8.86 24.29
N LEU A 16 -36.57 8.39 23.14
CA LEU A 16 -35.41 7.49 23.01
C LEU A 16 -34.26 8.27 22.39
N GLU A 17 -33.19 8.48 23.13
CA GLU A 17 -31.93 9.04 22.64
C GLU A 17 -31.11 7.95 21.97
N LEU A 18 -30.69 8.18 20.72
CA LEU A 18 -29.74 7.37 20.00
C LEU A 18 -28.38 8.07 20.03
N ASP A 19 -27.39 7.35 20.52
CA ASP A 19 -26.00 7.80 20.65
C ASP A 19 -25.20 7.23 19.47
N PHE A 20 -24.78 8.07 18.58
CA PHE A 20 -23.95 7.76 17.42
C PHE A 20 -22.46 8.00 17.76
N GLN A 21 -21.57 7.68 16.82
CA GLN A 21 -20.16 8.08 16.90
C GLN A 21 -20.02 9.61 16.89
N ASP A 22 -18.83 10.09 17.31
CA ASP A 22 -18.45 11.50 17.34
C ASP A 22 -19.41 12.38 18.14
N ASP A 23 -19.95 11.83 19.26
CA ASP A 23 -20.89 12.49 20.17
C ASP A 23 -22.17 12.99 19.49
N GLN A 24 -22.49 12.47 18.32
CA GLN A 24 -23.73 12.79 17.63
C GLN A 24 -24.91 12.09 18.28
N LYS A 25 -26.04 12.77 18.34
CA LYS A 25 -27.23 12.28 19.00
C LYS A 25 -28.48 12.62 18.20
N GLU A 26 -29.40 11.66 18.19
CA GLU A 26 -30.75 11.86 17.64
C GLU A 26 -31.78 11.39 18.66
N THR A 27 -32.98 11.92 18.58
CA THR A 27 -34.05 11.57 19.53
C THR A 27 -35.30 11.14 18.78
N ILE A 28 -35.76 9.93 19.09
CA ILE A 28 -37.07 9.45 18.64
C ILE A 28 -38.11 9.80 19.71
N LYS A 29 -39.07 10.67 19.37
CA LYS A 29 -40.18 10.97 20.25
C LYS A 29 -41.28 9.94 20.03
N GLY A 30 -41.83 9.40 21.13
CA GLY A 30 -42.92 8.45 21.09
C GLY A 30 -44.14 8.92 20.26
N THR A 31 -44.41 10.21 20.26
CA THR A 31 -45.50 10.84 19.44
C THR A 31 -45.22 10.71 17.94
N ASN A 32 -43.99 10.60 17.49
CA ASN A 32 -43.64 10.51 16.06
C ASN A 32 -43.88 9.10 15.48
N VAL A 33 -44.00 8.11 16.36
CA VAL A 33 -44.12 6.68 16.00
C VAL A 33 -45.39 6.03 16.58
N ASP A 34 -46.36 6.85 17.02
CA ASP A 34 -47.60 6.39 17.68
C ASP A 34 -47.33 5.44 18.85
N PHE A 35 -46.28 5.72 19.63
CA PHE A 35 -45.94 4.91 20.79
C PHE A 35 -47.02 5.01 21.86
N ALA A 36 -47.62 3.87 22.19
CA ALA A 36 -48.75 3.85 23.09
C ALA A 36 -48.75 2.65 24.03
N TYR A 37 -49.31 2.81 25.19
CA TYR A 37 -49.54 1.74 26.16
C TYR A 37 -50.80 0.93 25.74
N VAL A 38 -50.64 -0.39 25.69
CA VAL A 38 -51.71 -1.35 25.50
C VAL A 38 -52.09 -1.94 26.85
N SER A 39 -53.27 -1.68 27.33
CA SER A 39 -53.80 -2.26 28.57
C SER A 39 -54.17 -3.73 28.32
N ASP A 40 -53.34 -4.65 28.86
CA ASP A 40 -53.56 -6.09 28.84
C ASP A 40 -54.32 -6.63 30.04
N GLY A 41 -54.81 -5.72 30.93
CA GLY A 41 -55.46 -6.07 32.17
C GLY A 41 -54.54 -6.54 33.29
N SER A 42 -53.22 -6.53 33.07
CA SER A 42 -52.20 -6.95 34.08
C SER A 42 -52.26 -6.04 35.33
N VAL A 43 -52.48 -4.76 35.14
CA VAL A 43 -52.65 -3.78 36.22
C VAL A 43 -53.91 -4.09 37.08
N GLU A 44 -54.98 -4.60 36.50
CA GLU A 44 -56.18 -5.03 37.24
C GLU A 44 -55.95 -6.36 37.95
N LYS A 45 -55.16 -7.27 37.41
CA LYS A 45 -54.74 -8.52 38.09
C LYS A 45 -53.87 -8.22 39.31
N LEU A 46 -52.87 -7.37 39.16
CA LEU A 46 -52.01 -6.94 40.25
C LEU A 46 -52.82 -6.26 41.40
N LYS A 47 -53.87 -5.54 41.11
CA LYS A 47 -54.76 -4.97 42.12
C LYS A 47 -55.54 -6.04 42.88
N LYS A 48 -55.88 -7.19 42.21
CA LYS A 48 -56.59 -8.27 42.88
C LYS A 48 -55.69 -9.15 43.75
N ASP A 49 -54.41 -9.25 43.40
CA ASP A 49 -53.43 -10.08 44.11
C ASP A 49 -52.64 -9.29 45.21
N GLN A 50 -52.78 -7.98 45.31
CA GLN A 50 -52.12 -7.16 46.33
C GLN A 50 -52.87 -7.27 47.65
N ASN A 51 -52.15 -7.85 48.64
CA ASN A 51 -52.58 -7.83 50.05
C ASN A 51 -52.46 -6.38 50.57
N PRO A 52 -53.55 -5.75 51.06
CA PRO A 52 -53.51 -4.34 51.52
C PRO A 52 -52.53 -4.06 52.62
N PHE A 53 -52.06 -5.05 53.37
CA PHE A 53 -51.11 -4.90 54.47
C PHE A 53 -49.64 -4.76 54.01
N LEU A 54 -49.29 -5.08 52.77
CA LEU A 54 -47.92 -4.95 52.27
C LEU A 54 -47.65 -3.54 51.73
N TRP A 55 -48.63 -2.74 51.48
CA TRP A 55 -48.51 -1.37 50.97
C TRP A 55 -47.80 -0.41 51.97
N VAL A 56 -48.00 -0.64 53.27
CA VAL A 56 -47.36 0.20 54.32
C VAL A 56 -45.88 -0.01 54.45
N LYS A 57 -45.33 -1.17 54.01
CA LYS A 57 -43.91 -1.46 54.01
C LYS A 57 -43.16 -0.88 52.81
N GLY A 58 -43.82 -0.69 51.68
CA GLY A 58 -43.23 -0.17 50.43
C GLY A 58 -42.97 1.35 50.43
N VAL A 59 -43.62 2.09 51.36
CA VAL A 59 -43.51 3.56 51.41
C VAL A 59 -42.25 4.04 52.16
N PHE A 60 -41.57 3.14 52.92
CA PHE A 60 -40.45 3.50 53.78
C PHE A 60 -39.12 2.77 53.53
N GLY A 61 -38.98 2.07 52.40
CA GLY A 61 -37.75 1.32 52.20
C GLY A 61 -37.46 0.93 50.77
N GLY A 62 -36.52 1.62 50.19
CA GLY A 62 -35.65 1.12 49.14
C GLY A 62 -36.21 0.97 47.73
N ASP A 63 -35.44 1.34 46.76
CA ASP A 63 -35.63 1.08 45.33
C ASP A 63 -36.05 -0.39 45.07
N HIS A 64 -37.33 -0.57 44.79
CA HIS A 64 -37.81 -1.79 44.15
C HIS A 64 -38.02 -1.50 42.67
N ASP A 65 -37.09 -1.93 41.89
CA ASP A 65 -37.29 -2.08 40.43
C ASP A 65 -38.42 -3.07 40.18
N TYR A 66 -39.63 -2.55 40.01
CA TYR A 66 -40.73 -3.34 39.43
C TYR A 66 -40.52 -3.37 37.94
N ASN A 67 -40.01 -4.46 37.41
CA ASN A 67 -40.10 -4.75 35.99
C ASN A 67 -41.57 -4.89 35.63
N PHE A 68 -42.15 -3.80 35.10
CA PHE A 68 -43.42 -3.85 34.42
C PHE A 68 -43.17 -4.26 32.99
N ASP A 69 -43.54 -5.48 32.62
CA ASP A 69 -43.79 -5.84 31.21
C ASP A 69 -45.03 -5.06 30.76
N ALA A 70 -44.86 -3.78 30.53
CA ALA A 70 -45.89 -2.93 29.97
C ALA A 70 -45.94 -3.25 28.47
N SER A 71 -47.04 -3.88 28.02
CA SER A 71 -47.26 -4.07 26.59
C SER A 71 -47.37 -2.72 25.92
N VAL A 72 -46.38 -2.37 25.11
CA VAL A 72 -46.37 -1.15 24.31
C VAL A 72 -46.57 -1.50 22.85
N THR A 73 -47.14 -0.54 22.09
CA THR A 73 -47.30 -0.64 20.65
C THR A 73 -46.78 0.62 19.98
N TYR A 74 -46.35 0.50 18.75
CA TYR A 74 -45.90 1.62 17.92
C TYR A 74 -46.15 1.30 16.43
N ASP A 75 -46.14 2.33 15.60
CA ASP A 75 -46.26 2.17 14.14
C ASP A 75 -44.86 1.90 13.54
N GLU A 76 -44.64 0.67 13.06
CA GLU A 76 -43.36 0.25 12.47
C GLU A 76 -42.99 1.04 11.22
N LYS A 77 -44.00 1.47 10.40
CA LYS A 77 -43.73 2.25 9.19
C LYS A 77 -43.26 3.66 9.54
N LYS A 78 -43.90 4.28 10.53
CA LYS A 78 -43.46 5.58 11.01
C LYS A 78 -42.08 5.51 11.66
N LEU A 79 -41.80 4.45 12.40
CA LEU A 79 -40.47 4.23 12.99
C LEU A 79 -39.42 4.11 11.89
N ASP A 80 -39.64 3.28 10.87
CA ASP A 80 -38.72 3.18 9.74
C ASP A 80 -38.53 4.50 9.01
N GLN A 81 -39.57 5.29 8.81
CA GLN A 81 -39.47 6.63 8.21
C GLN A 81 -38.66 7.61 9.04
N VAL A 82 -38.88 7.63 10.37
CA VAL A 82 -38.16 8.52 11.29
C VAL A 82 -36.68 8.16 11.31
N VAL A 83 -36.36 6.88 11.44
CA VAL A 83 -34.97 6.40 11.49
C VAL A 83 -34.29 6.63 10.15
N SER A 84 -34.94 6.28 9.04
CA SER A 84 -34.34 6.45 7.69
C SER A 84 -34.17 7.93 7.31
N ALA A 85 -34.87 8.86 7.94
CA ALA A 85 -34.73 10.31 7.71
C ALA A 85 -33.54 10.93 8.47
N MET A 86 -32.95 10.22 9.43
CA MET A 86 -31.79 10.71 10.20
C MET A 86 -30.59 10.90 9.28
N PRO A 87 -29.81 12.00 9.42
CA PRO A 87 -28.64 12.24 8.58
C PRO A 87 -27.64 11.09 8.59
N GLN A 88 -27.42 10.45 9.75
CA GLN A 88 -26.48 9.34 9.95
C GLN A 88 -26.92 8.02 9.29
N MET A 89 -28.22 7.91 8.95
CA MET A 89 -28.79 6.77 8.23
C MET A 89 -28.82 6.95 6.71
N GLN A 90 -28.37 8.10 6.21
CA GLN A 90 -28.27 8.38 4.78
C GLN A 90 -26.94 7.83 4.23
N GLU A 91 -26.99 6.96 3.23
CA GLU A 91 -25.78 6.38 2.60
C GLU A 91 -24.77 7.45 2.15
N ALA A 92 -25.24 8.59 1.67
CA ALA A 92 -24.38 9.68 1.22
C ALA A 92 -23.53 10.33 2.35
N ASN A 93 -23.92 10.13 3.60
CA ASN A 93 -23.24 10.64 4.79
C ASN A 93 -22.44 9.55 5.53
N MET A 94 -22.49 8.32 5.03
CA MET A 94 -21.75 7.19 5.62
C MET A 94 -20.38 7.05 4.96
N GLU A 95 -19.36 6.83 5.78
CA GLU A 95 -18.04 6.43 5.33
C GLU A 95 -17.94 4.90 5.36
N GLU A 96 -17.54 4.32 4.23
CA GLU A 96 -17.30 2.87 4.15
C GLU A 96 -16.11 2.48 5.02
N PRO A 97 -16.18 1.37 5.75
CA PRO A 97 -15.01 0.82 6.40
C PRO A 97 -14.02 0.30 5.37
N ALA A 98 -12.73 0.41 5.67
CA ALA A 98 -11.68 -0.17 4.85
C ALA A 98 -10.71 -0.94 5.73
N ASP A 99 -10.29 -2.11 5.26
CA ASP A 99 -9.31 -2.95 5.97
C ASP A 99 -7.92 -2.30 6.00
N ALA A 100 -7.17 -2.59 7.06
CA ALA A 100 -5.75 -2.31 7.10
C ALA A 100 -5.04 -3.11 6.00
N LYS A 101 -4.00 -2.54 5.41
CA LYS A 101 -3.24 -3.15 4.31
C LYS A 101 -1.77 -2.77 4.35
N VAL A 102 -0.94 -3.53 3.65
CA VAL A 102 0.46 -3.19 3.47
C VAL A 102 0.62 -2.31 2.23
N GLU A 103 1.23 -1.15 2.39
CA GLU A 103 1.52 -0.21 1.31
C GLU A 103 3.00 0.15 1.28
N PHE A 104 3.50 0.52 0.09
CA PHE A 104 4.85 1.02 -0.08
C PHE A 104 4.86 2.55 0.02
N VAL A 105 5.35 3.07 1.13
CA VAL A 105 5.38 4.49 1.46
C VAL A 105 6.77 4.85 1.96
N ASP A 106 7.32 6.00 1.52
CA ASP A 106 8.65 6.47 1.93
C ASP A 106 9.77 5.42 1.76
N ASN A 107 9.76 4.74 0.62
CA ASN A 107 10.76 3.73 0.24
C ASN A 107 10.76 2.45 1.10
N LYS A 108 9.63 2.15 1.76
CA LYS A 108 9.47 0.87 2.45
C LYS A 108 8.01 0.44 2.58
N PHE A 109 7.83 -0.85 2.80
CA PHE A 109 6.52 -1.40 3.10
C PHE A 109 6.16 -1.15 4.57
N GLN A 110 4.95 -0.65 4.79
CA GLN A 110 4.39 -0.41 6.12
C GLN A 110 2.89 -0.71 6.14
N VAL A 111 2.38 -1.02 7.31
CA VAL A 111 0.94 -1.22 7.49
C VAL A 111 0.26 0.15 7.52
N THR A 112 -0.65 0.37 6.57
CA THR A 112 -1.59 1.49 6.59
C THR A 112 -2.79 1.06 7.44
N PRO A 113 -3.14 1.83 8.49
CA PRO A 113 -4.24 1.49 9.37
C PRO A 113 -5.58 1.37 8.66
N GLU A 114 -6.47 0.60 9.25
CA GLU A 114 -7.85 0.49 8.84
C GLU A 114 -8.61 1.81 9.01
N VAL A 115 -9.64 1.97 8.18
CA VAL A 115 -10.65 3.02 8.35
C VAL A 115 -11.90 2.39 8.97
N ASN A 116 -12.23 2.77 10.20
CA ASN A 116 -13.39 2.23 10.89
C ASN A 116 -14.72 2.59 10.20
N GLY A 117 -14.76 3.71 9.49
CA GLY A 117 -15.94 4.19 8.84
C GLY A 117 -17.11 4.54 9.79
N SER A 118 -18.21 4.96 9.20
CA SER A 118 -19.44 5.31 9.93
C SER A 118 -20.66 4.55 9.41
N LYS A 119 -20.46 3.55 8.57
CA LYS A 119 -21.54 2.77 7.95
C LYS A 119 -22.30 1.94 8.98
N LEU A 120 -23.61 2.10 9.00
CA LEU A 120 -24.51 1.43 9.92
C LEU A 120 -25.23 0.25 9.24
N ASP A 121 -25.38 -0.83 9.99
CA ASP A 121 -26.28 -1.94 9.67
C ASP A 121 -27.69 -1.56 10.09
N LYS A 122 -28.53 -1.22 9.11
CA LYS A 122 -29.90 -0.74 9.35
C LYS A 122 -30.74 -1.76 10.13
N GLU A 123 -30.55 -3.06 9.89
CA GLU A 123 -31.30 -4.11 10.58
C GLU A 123 -30.95 -4.15 12.06
N LYS A 124 -29.65 -4.08 12.39
CA LYS A 124 -29.20 -4.01 13.80
C LYS A 124 -29.68 -2.75 14.49
N VAL A 125 -29.62 -1.60 13.83
CA VAL A 125 -30.12 -0.32 14.38
C VAL A 125 -31.60 -0.46 14.68
N MET A 126 -32.41 -0.93 13.73
CA MET A 126 -33.86 -1.09 13.90
C MET A 126 -34.21 -2.08 15.00
N THR A 127 -33.48 -3.20 15.09
CA THR A 127 -33.65 -4.19 16.15
C THR A 127 -33.35 -3.61 17.52
N GLY A 128 -32.20 -2.95 17.67
CA GLY A 128 -31.83 -2.31 18.95
C GLY A 128 -32.82 -1.22 19.39
N ILE A 129 -33.34 -0.42 18.46
CA ILE A 129 -34.39 0.57 18.75
C ILE A 129 -35.67 -0.10 19.22
N LYS A 130 -36.14 -1.15 18.54
CA LYS A 130 -37.34 -1.90 18.91
C LYS A 130 -37.24 -2.55 20.29
N ASP A 131 -36.08 -3.14 20.57
CA ASP A 131 -35.79 -3.75 21.86
C ASP A 131 -35.78 -2.71 22.99
N ALA A 132 -35.13 -1.56 22.79
CA ALA A 132 -35.12 -0.46 23.75
C ALA A 132 -36.52 0.12 23.99
N MET A 133 -37.31 0.31 22.93
CA MET A 133 -38.68 0.78 23.06
C MET A 133 -39.56 -0.20 23.84
N THR A 134 -39.36 -1.50 23.62
CA THR A 134 -40.13 -2.57 24.28
C THR A 134 -39.73 -2.71 25.75
N SER A 135 -38.43 -2.59 26.08
CA SER A 135 -37.91 -2.64 27.44
C SER A 135 -38.09 -1.34 28.22
N GLY A 136 -38.51 -0.26 27.56
CA GLY A 136 -38.68 1.07 28.17
C GLY A 136 -37.37 1.81 28.42
N GLU A 137 -36.29 1.39 27.79
CA GLU A 137 -35.00 2.12 27.81
C GLU A 137 -35.18 3.47 27.11
N ARG A 138 -34.41 4.45 27.55
CA ARG A 138 -34.47 5.83 27.02
C ARG A 138 -33.21 6.23 26.26
N LYS A 139 -32.26 5.31 26.15
CA LYS A 139 -30.98 5.55 25.49
C LYS A 139 -30.43 4.28 24.88
N VAL A 140 -30.00 4.37 23.60
CA VAL A 140 -29.30 3.32 22.88
C VAL A 140 -27.99 3.86 22.35
N SER A 141 -26.89 3.22 22.69
CA SER A 141 -25.60 3.48 22.06
C SER A 141 -25.39 2.52 20.89
N LEU A 142 -25.34 3.05 19.67
CA LEU A 142 -25.20 2.25 18.46
C LEU A 142 -23.83 1.56 18.37
N ASP A 143 -22.80 2.15 18.99
CA ASP A 143 -21.48 1.53 19.10
C ASP A 143 -21.52 0.29 20.03
N LYS A 144 -22.11 0.42 21.21
CA LYS A 144 -22.28 -0.71 22.12
C LYS A 144 -23.19 -1.82 21.57
N LEU A 145 -24.15 -1.44 20.76
CA LEU A 145 -25.01 -2.37 20.03
C LEU A 145 -24.27 -3.15 18.93
N GLY A 146 -23.08 -2.68 18.54
CA GLY A 146 -22.33 -3.23 17.41
C GLY A 146 -23.05 -3.01 16.07
N ALA A 147 -23.74 -1.86 15.94
CA ALA A 147 -24.51 -1.53 14.76
C ALA A 147 -23.66 -0.98 13.62
N TYR A 148 -22.41 -0.59 13.88
CA TYR A 148 -21.48 -0.18 12.84
C TYR A 148 -20.86 -1.37 12.12
N ILE A 149 -20.77 -1.28 10.80
CA ILE A 149 -20.00 -2.22 9.99
C ILE A 149 -18.54 -1.84 10.19
N ARG A 150 -17.72 -2.82 10.61
CA ARG A 150 -16.32 -2.61 10.93
C ARG A 150 -15.43 -3.33 9.92
N PRO A 151 -14.19 -2.84 9.71
CA PRO A 151 -13.20 -3.56 8.91
C PRO A 151 -12.96 -4.96 9.48
N GLY A 152 -12.66 -5.89 8.57
CA GLY A 152 -12.36 -7.28 8.93
C GLY A 152 -10.91 -7.48 9.35
N VAL A 153 -10.00 -6.60 8.92
CA VAL A 153 -8.56 -6.64 9.19
C VAL A 153 -8.13 -5.31 9.78
N THR A 154 -7.38 -5.35 10.88
CA THR A 154 -6.89 -4.16 11.59
C THR A 154 -5.36 -4.08 11.55
N GLN A 155 -4.80 -2.92 11.85
CA GLN A 155 -3.35 -2.72 11.95
C GLN A 155 -2.66 -3.61 13.01
N GLU A 156 -3.43 -4.18 13.94
CA GLU A 156 -2.94 -5.10 14.98
C GLU A 156 -2.78 -6.54 14.47
N ASP A 157 -3.20 -6.82 13.21
CA ASP A 157 -3.04 -8.13 12.61
C ASP A 157 -1.56 -8.46 12.42
N GLU A 158 -1.09 -9.49 13.14
CA GLU A 158 0.31 -9.94 13.09
C GLU A 158 0.72 -10.39 11.68
N SER A 159 -0.24 -10.87 10.86
CA SER A 159 0.05 -11.31 9.50
C SER A 159 0.44 -10.15 8.59
N LEU A 160 -0.19 -8.97 8.72
CA LEU A 160 0.17 -7.77 7.98
C LEU A 160 1.56 -7.25 8.34
N ASN A 161 1.89 -7.25 9.63
CA ASN A 161 3.21 -6.82 10.09
C ASN A 161 4.30 -7.77 9.57
N SER A 162 4.07 -9.07 9.66
CA SER A 162 4.99 -10.08 9.10
C SER A 162 5.14 -9.94 7.59
N GLN A 163 4.06 -9.67 6.86
CA GLN A 163 4.10 -9.43 5.42
C GLN A 163 4.91 -8.18 5.08
N ALA A 164 4.72 -7.07 5.80
CA ALA A 164 5.49 -5.85 5.59
C ALA A 164 6.98 -6.07 5.84
N GLU A 165 7.35 -6.82 6.88
CA GLU A 165 8.74 -7.20 7.17
C GLU A 165 9.35 -8.04 6.04
N GLN A 166 8.66 -9.09 5.57
CA GLN A 166 9.12 -9.92 4.46
C GLN A 166 9.31 -9.14 3.16
N LEU A 167 8.39 -8.24 2.83
CA LEU A 167 8.49 -7.39 1.65
C LEU A 167 9.65 -6.39 1.77
N ASN A 168 9.88 -5.85 2.95
CA ASN A 168 11.04 -4.99 3.22
C ASN A 168 12.36 -5.76 3.09
N GLU A 169 12.44 -7.01 3.55
CA GLU A 169 13.60 -7.86 3.33
C GLU A 169 13.87 -8.09 1.85
N LEU A 170 12.84 -8.43 1.06
CA LEU A 170 12.96 -8.64 -0.39
C LEU A 170 13.45 -7.40 -1.14
N THR A 171 13.15 -6.21 -0.64
CA THR A 171 13.51 -4.93 -1.28
C THR A 171 14.67 -4.21 -0.59
N ALA A 172 15.34 -4.86 0.37
CA ALA A 172 16.42 -4.26 1.16
C ALA A 172 17.73 -4.05 0.40
N SER A 173 17.93 -4.77 -0.73
CA SER A 173 19.15 -4.69 -1.51
C SER A 173 19.33 -3.34 -2.18
N SER A 174 20.56 -2.86 -2.26
CA SER A 174 20.95 -1.68 -3.03
C SER A 174 22.28 -1.92 -3.73
N ILE A 175 22.24 -2.07 -5.05
CA ILE A 175 23.41 -2.30 -5.88
C ILE A 175 23.69 -1.07 -6.73
N THR A 176 24.78 -0.38 -6.43
CA THR A 176 25.24 0.75 -7.23
C THR A 176 26.22 0.26 -8.29
N TYR A 177 25.77 0.19 -9.52
CA TYR A 177 26.60 -0.17 -10.66
C TYR A 177 27.48 1.02 -11.08
N GLN A 178 28.79 0.81 -11.08
CA GLN A 178 29.80 1.75 -11.59
C GLN A 178 30.01 1.46 -13.08
N LEU A 179 29.43 2.31 -13.94
CA LEU A 179 29.43 2.12 -15.38
C LEU A 179 30.28 3.19 -16.10
N PRO A 180 30.69 2.95 -17.35
CA PRO A 180 31.35 3.98 -18.16
C PRO A 180 30.53 5.24 -18.35
N SER A 181 29.20 5.13 -18.32
CA SER A 181 28.24 6.24 -18.46
C SER A 181 27.93 6.96 -17.15
N GLY A 182 28.45 6.49 -16.01
CA GLY A 182 28.15 6.97 -14.68
C GLY A 182 27.56 5.86 -13.79
N GLU A 183 27.02 6.23 -12.63
CA GLU A 183 26.43 5.28 -11.71
C GLU A 183 24.97 4.99 -12.05
N GLN A 184 24.57 3.72 -11.90
CA GLN A 184 23.18 3.27 -11.96
C GLN A 184 22.87 2.48 -10.69
N VAL A 185 21.75 2.84 -10.02
CA VAL A 185 21.35 2.20 -8.77
C VAL A 185 20.17 1.28 -9.01
N LEU A 186 20.28 0.05 -8.54
CA LEU A 186 19.16 -0.89 -8.36
C LEU A 186 18.85 -0.92 -6.86
N ASP A 187 17.70 -0.42 -6.46
CA ASP A 187 17.28 -0.32 -5.07
C ASP A 187 15.85 -0.79 -4.84
N GLY A 188 15.35 -0.64 -3.61
CA GLY A 188 14.02 -1.04 -3.20
C GLY A 188 12.90 -0.43 -4.05
N THR A 189 13.09 0.76 -4.63
CA THR A 189 12.09 1.39 -5.50
C THR A 189 11.91 0.59 -6.79
N THR A 190 13.01 0.13 -7.38
CA THR A 190 12.99 -0.74 -8.56
C THR A 190 12.51 -2.14 -8.21
N LEU A 191 13.04 -2.71 -7.09
CA LEU A 191 12.67 -4.06 -6.67
C LEU A 191 11.19 -4.19 -6.31
N LYS A 192 10.57 -3.16 -5.78
CA LYS A 192 9.13 -3.10 -5.52
C LYS A 192 8.31 -3.30 -6.80
N GLU A 193 8.76 -2.77 -7.95
CA GLU A 193 8.07 -2.93 -9.24
C GLU A 193 8.16 -4.37 -9.80
N TRP A 194 9.05 -5.20 -9.24
CA TRP A 194 9.19 -6.62 -9.59
C TRP A 194 8.25 -7.53 -8.81
N LEU A 195 7.55 -6.99 -7.80
CA LEU A 195 6.55 -7.72 -7.02
C LEU A 195 5.23 -7.79 -7.79
N SER A 196 4.55 -8.91 -7.66
CA SER A 196 3.18 -9.06 -8.14
C SER A 196 2.20 -8.39 -7.19
N VAL A 197 1.16 -7.78 -7.73
CA VAL A 197 0.08 -7.14 -6.96
C VAL A 197 -1.24 -7.80 -7.35
N ASP A 198 -2.00 -8.29 -6.37
CA ASP A 198 -3.31 -8.89 -6.60
C ASP A 198 -4.42 -7.83 -6.78
N GLU A 199 -5.66 -8.30 -7.04
CA GLU A 199 -6.83 -7.42 -7.24
C GLU A 199 -7.17 -6.57 -5.99
N ASN A 200 -6.70 -6.99 -4.82
CA ASN A 200 -6.91 -6.30 -3.55
C ASN A 200 -5.75 -5.34 -3.20
N GLY A 201 -4.71 -5.30 -4.04
CA GLY A 201 -3.52 -4.48 -3.83
C GLY A 201 -2.46 -5.12 -2.92
N ASN A 202 -2.55 -6.44 -2.65
CA ASN A 202 -1.55 -7.13 -1.84
C ASN A 202 -0.33 -7.50 -2.68
N TYR A 203 0.86 -7.22 -2.14
CA TYR A 203 2.13 -7.54 -2.75
C TYR A 203 2.57 -8.97 -2.43
N SER A 204 3.14 -9.62 -3.43
CA SER A 204 3.75 -10.93 -3.29
C SER A 204 4.91 -11.11 -4.26
N LYS A 205 5.86 -12.00 -3.93
CA LYS A 205 6.93 -12.38 -4.85
C LYS A 205 6.50 -13.60 -5.65
N ASP A 206 6.50 -13.48 -6.97
CA ASP A 206 6.46 -14.60 -7.90
C ASP A 206 7.90 -14.92 -8.33
N ASP A 207 8.39 -16.12 -8.02
CA ASP A 207 9.78 -16.48 -8.27
C ASP A 207 10.14 -16.54 -9.76
N GLU A 208 9.21 -16.92 -10.64
CA GLU A 208 9.45 -16.96 -12.08
C GLU A 208 9.55 -15.54 -12.64
N ALA A 209 8.57 -14.68 -12.31
CA ALA A 209 8.59 -13.27 -12.70
C ALA A 209 9.80 -12.53 -12.14
N TRP A 210 10.17 -12.77 -10.89
CA TRP A 210 11.34 -12.19 -10.25
C TRP A 210 12.64 -12.52 -11.00
N ASN A 211 12.84 -13.80 -11.33
CA ASN A 211 14.02 -14.23 -12.10
C ASN A 211 14.00 -13.65 -13.53
N GLN A 212 12.83 -13.48 -14.13
CA GLN A 212 12.70 -12.82 -15.42
C GLN A 212 13.11 -11.34 -15.34
N HIS A 213 12.66 -10.62 -14.29
CA HIS A 213 13.06 -9.23 -14.07
C HIS A 213 14.56 -9.06 -13.86
N ILE A 214 15.21 -9.98 -13.13
CA ILE A 214 16.68 -10.00 -13.01
C ILE A 214 17.33 -10.11 -14.38
N ALA A 215 16.89 -11.05 -15.20
CA ALA A 215 17.45 -11.26 -16.54
C ALA A 215 17.21 -10.04 -17.45
N GLU A 216 16.01 -9.46 -17.44
CA GLU A 216 15.67 -8.26 -18.19
C GLU A 216 16.49 -7.04 -17.75
N TYR A 217 16.66 -6.86 -16.44
CA TYR A 217 17.49 -5.78 -15.90
C TYR A 217 18.93 -5.88 -16.40
N VAL A 218 19.53 -7.07 -16.32
CA VAL A 218 20.90 -7.32 -16.79
C VAL A 218 21.01 -7.17 -18.31
N ALA A 219 20.01 -7.60 -19.06
CA ALA A 219 19.98 -7.39 -20.52
C ALA A 219 19.92 -5.90 -20.89
N ASN A 220 19.12 -5.12 -20.18
CA ASN A 220 19.04 -3.67 -20.35
C ASN A 220 20.35 -2.98 -19.97
N LEU A 221 20.98 -3.41 -18.89
CA LEU A 221 22.29 -2.93 -18.47
C LEU A 221 23.35 -3.22 -19.54
N ALA A 222 23.36 -4.44 -20.10
CA ALA A 222 24.27 -4.83 -21.18
C ALA A 222 24.00 -4.01 -22.45
N GLN A 223 22.75 -3.76 -22.81
CA GLN A 223 22.42 -2.92 -23.97
C GLN A 223 22.94 -1.47 -23.81
N ALA A 224 22.93 -0.94 -22.61
CA ALA A 224 23.41 0.41 -22.32
C ALA A 224 24.94 0.53 -22.25
N VAL A 225 25.64 -0.56 -21.93
CA VAL A 225 27.09 -0.55 -21.64
C VAL A 225 27.94 -1.16 -22.77
N ASN A 226 27.42 -2.18 -23.48
CA ASN A 226 28.22 -2.95 -24.44
C ASN A 226 28.64 -2.10 -25.63
N THR A 227 29.95 -2.05 -25.85
CA THR A 227 30.63 -1.39 -26.99
C THR A 227 31.65 -2.27 -27.67
N TYR A 228 31.85 -3.51 -27.17
CA TYR A 228 32.77 -4.45 -27.76
C TYR A 228 32.29 -4.91 -29.15
N ASP A 229 33.19 -4.91 -30.15
CA ASP A 229 32.94 -5.25 -31.55
C ASP A 229 31.81 -4.37 -32.22
N VAL A 230 31.61 -3.17 -31.69
CA VAL A 230 30.70 -2.15 -32.22
C VAL A 230 31.50 -0.95 -32.72
N ASP A 231 30.99 -0.26 -33.72
CA ASP A 231 31.60 1.00 -34.20
C ASP A 231 31.60 2.04 -33.06
N ALA A 232 32.80 2.38 -32.57
CA ALA A 232 32.99 3.38 -31.52
C ALA A 232 33.30 4.75 -32.14
N LYS A 233 32.69 5.80 -31.58
CA LYS A 233 33.05 7.17 -31.92
C LYS A 233 34.39 7.55 -31.29
N PHE A 234 35.30 8.05 -32.11
CA PHE A 234 36.61 8.49 -31.70
C PHE A 234 36.90 9.87 -32.30
N ASN A 235 37.40 10.79 -31.50
CA ASN A 235 37.77 12.10 -31.97
C ASN A 235 39.22 12.11 -32.43
N ALA A 236 39.44 11.80 -33.70
CA ALA A 236 40.76 11.64 -34.30
C ALA A 236 41.44 12.96 -34.56
N THR A 237 42.76 12.99 -34.38
CA THR A 237 43.61 14.17 -34.62
C THR A 237 43.47 14.63 -36.07
N ASN A 238 43.13 15.90 -36.28
CA ASN A 238 42.93 16.55 -37.57
C ASN A 238 41.79 16.01 -38.46
N LEU A 239 40.99 15.02 -37.99
CA LEU A 239 39.84 14.47 -38.70
C LEU A 239 38.51 14.76 -38.00
N GLY A 240 38.53 15.07 -36.72
CA GLY A 240 37.35 15.19 -35.89
C GLY A 240 36.74 13.80 -35.57
N GLU A 241 35.44 13.75 -35.32
CA GLU A 241 34.78 12.50 -34.96
C GLU A 241 34.73 11.53 -36.13
N ILE A 242 35.27 10.33 -35.91
CA ILE A 242 35.24 9.20 -36.84
C ILE A 242 34.67 7.96 -36.12
N ASN A 243 34.19 6.97 -36.88
CA ASN A 243 33.87 5.67 -36.38
C ASN A 243 35.08 4.74 -36.47
N VAL A 244 35.47 4.17 -35.35
CA VAL A 244 36.55 3.17 -35.29
C VAL A 244 35.93 1.82 -35.02
N LYS A 245 36.25 0.84 -35.86
CA LYS A 245 35.80 -0.54 -35.71
C LYS A 245 36.91 -1.43 -35.16
N GLY A 246 36.62 -2.22 -34.16
CA GLY A 246 37.58 -3.15 -33.60
C GLY A 246 37.03 -3.98 -32.45
N LYS A 247 37.75 -5.05 -32.13
CA LYS A 247 37.43 -5.92 -30.96
C LYS A 247 37.95 -5.31 -29.67
N TYR A 248 37.37 -4.17 -29.30
CA TYR A 248 37.71 -3.42 -28.09
C TYR A 248 36.47 -2.74 -27.52
N GLY A 249 36.42 -2.59 -26.22
CA GLY A 249 35.28 -1.97 -25.54
C GLY A 249 34.84 -2.78 -24.34
N PHE A 250 33.58 -2.59 -23.98
CA PHE A 250 32.93 -3.27 -22.86
C PHE A 250 31.94 -4.33 -23.36
N GLU A 251 31.93 -5.48 -22.73
CA GLU A 251 30.92 -6.51 -22.92
C GLU A 251 30.59 -7.16 -21.58
N ILE A 252 29.36 -6.94 -21.10
CA ILE A 252 28.89 -7.55 -19.85
C ILE A 252 28.71 -9.06 -20.05
N ASN A 253 29.26 -9.85 -19.12
CA ASN A 253 28.95 -11.26 -18.97
C ASN A 253 27.60 -11.42 -18.30
N GLN A 254 26.55 -11.48 -19.11
CA GLN A 254 25.17 -11.49 -18.59
C GLN A 254 24.90 -12.71 -17.72
N GLU A 255 25.45 -13.90 -18.03
CA GLU A 255 25.26 -15.11 -17.24
C GLU A 255 25.87 -14.96 -15.83
N ALA A 256 27.13 -14.53 -15.75
CA ALA A 256 27.79 -14.27 -14.47
C ALA A 256 27.12 -13.14 -13.68
N GLU A 257 26.64 -12.10 -14.37
CA GLU A 257 25.98 -10.98 -13.74
C GLU A 257 24.62 -11.37 -13.17
N ILE A 258 23.80 -12.14 -13.90
CA ILE A 258 22.53 -12.68 -13.41
C ILE A 258 22.77 -13.54 -12.17
N ALA A 259 23.76 -14.43 -12.19
CA ALA A 259 24.07 -15.29 -11.07
C ALA A 259 24.48 -14.49 -9.82
N GLN A 260 25.38 -13.52 -9.99
CA GLN A 260 25.83 -12.67 -8.89
C GLN A 260 24.70 -11.78 -8.35
N LEU A 261 23.92 -11.14 -9.23
CA LEU A 261 22.80 -10.31 -8.82
C LEU A 261 21.75 -11.12 -8.08
N THR A 262 21.45 -12.34 -8.52
CA THR A 262 20.53 -13.25 -7.83
C THR A 262 21.00 -13.54 -6.40
N GLU A 263 22.31 -13.82 -6.23
CA GLU A 263 22.90 -14.06 -4.90
C GLU A 263 22.89 -12.79 -4.02
N GLU A 264 23.21 -11.64 -4.58
CA GLU A 264 23.22 -10.36 -3.87
C GLU A 264 21.83 -9.97 -3.39
N LEU A 265 20.79 -10.17 -4.23
CA LEU A 265 19.39 -9.91 -3.85
C LEU A 265 18.92 -10.89 -2.78
N ALA A 266 19.30 -12.17 -2.86
CA ALA A 266 18.97 -13.17 -1.84
C ALA A 266 19.65 -12.89 -0.48
N ASN A 267 20.81 -12.23 -0.49
CA ASN A 267 21.58 -11.88 0.70
C ASN A 267 21.32 -10.43 1.19
N HIS A 268 20.35 -9.73 0.61
CA HIS A 268 20.00 -8.33 0.94
C HIS A 268 21.24 -7.40 0.90
N THR A 269 22.07 -7.58 -0.11
CA THR A 269 23.36 -6.91 -0.21
C THR A 269 23.22 -5.43 -0.54
N VAL A 270 24.01 -4.60 0.15
CA VAL A 270 24.20 -3.18 -0.17
C VAL A 270 25.65 -2.98 -0.58
N THR A 271 25.89 -2.67 -1.87
CA THR A 271 27.26 -2.57 -2.41
C THR A 271 27.33 -1.62 -3.60
N ALA A 272 28.56 -1.18 -3.89
CA ALA A 272 28.88 -0.47 -5.12
C ALA A 272 29.97 -1.26 -5.86
N ARG A 273 29.71 -1.62 -7.11
CA ARG A 273 30.60 -2.44 -7.91
C ARG A 273 30.46 -2.22 -9.41
N LYS A 274 31.44 -2.68 -10.15
CA LYS A 274 31.34 -2.86 -11.60
C LYS A 274 30.47 -4.10 -11.91
N PRO A 275 29.82 -4.15 -13.10
CA PRO A 275 29.27 -5.41 -13.59
C PRO A 275 30.36 -6.42 -13.93
N ASN A 276 29.96 -7.69 -14.06
CA ASN A 276 30.86 -8.73 -14.56
C ASN A 276 31.07 -8.54 -16.07
N PHE A 277 32.32 -8.43 -16.52
CA PHE A 277 32.64 -8.24 -17.92
C PHE A 277 33.26 -9.50 -18.54
N ASN A 278 32.91 -9.82 -19.79
CA ASN A 278 33.68 -10.67 -20.70
C ASN A 278 34.86 -9.88 -21.27
N HIS A 279 34.58 -8.64 -21.65
CA HIS A 279 35.57 -7.70 -22.16
C HIS A 279 35.40 -6.37 -21.43
N GLU A 280 36.49 -5.86 -20.85
CA GLU A 280 36.53 -4.57 -20.16
C GLU A 280 37.60 -3.70 -20.80
N ALA A 281 37.21 -2.51 -21.26
CA ALA A 281 38.16 -1.52 -21.75
C ALA A 281 39.08 -1.01 -20.61
N LEU A 282 40.27 -0.56 -20.94
CA LEU A 282 41.27 -0.12 -19.96
C LEU A 282 40.85 1.14 -19.18
N SER A 283 39.90 1.89 -19.68
CA SER A 283 39.43 3.13 -19.08
C SER A 283 37.92 3.30 -19.24
N TYR A 284 37.29 4.02 -18.34
CA TYR A 284 35.90 4.46 -18.48
C TYR A 284 35.78 5.83 -19.20
N GLU A 285 36.93 6.49 -19.41
CA GLU A 285 37.00 7.77 -20.12
C GLU A 285 37.16 7.59 -21.63
N ASN A 286 36.74 8.60 -22.40
CA ASN A 286 36.94 8.68 -23.86
C ASN A 286 36.45 7.40 -24.59
N ASN A 287 35.19 6.98 -24.33
CA ASN A 287 34.56 5.77 -24.91
C ASN A 287 35.39 4.48 -24.73
N GLY A 288 36.10 4.35 -23.63
CA GLY A 288 36.93 3.19 -23.33
C GLY A 288 38.39 3.35 -23.73
N PHE A 289 38.73 4.27 -24.61
CA PHE A 289 40.12 4.48 -25.08
C PHE A 289 41.03 5.11 -24.03
N GLY A 290 40.43 5.81 -23.06
CA GLY A 290 41.17 6.57 -22.05
C GLY A 290 41.84 7.82 -22.64
N ASN A 291 42.70 8.40 -21.84
CA ASN A 291 43.41 9.63 -22.22
C ASN A 291 44.91 9.39 -22.59
N SER A 292 45.33 8.10 -22.57
CA SER A 292 46.67 7.69 -22.99
C SER A 292 46.57 6.63 -24.08
N TYR A 293 46.84 7.02 -25.31
CA TYR A 293 46.70 6.15 -26.48
C TYR A 293 47.66 6.52 -27.58
N VAL A 294 47.79 5.66 -28.60
CA VAL A 294 48.52 5.91 -29.83
C VAL A 294 47.53 5.94 -30.96
N GLU A 295 47.57 7.03 -31.74
CA GLU A 295 46.79 7.18 -32.98
C GLU A 295 47.72 7.02 -34.17
N ILE A 296 47.33 6.18 -35.15
CA ILE A 296 48.11 5.94 -36.35
C ILE A 296 47.21 6.20 -37.57
N ASP A 297 47.49 7.23 -38.32
CA ASP A 297 46.83 7.50 -39.59
C ASP A 297 47.66 6.89 -40.72
N LEU A 298 47.20 5.75 -41.20
CA LEU A 298 47.86 5.02 -42.29
C LEU A 298 47.80 5.77 -43.64
N SER A 299 46.77 6.60 -43.82
CA SER A 299 46.62 7.37 -45.05
C SER A 299 47.59 8.53 -45.13
N ARG A 300 47.82 9.18 -43.99
CA ARG A 300 48.78 10.29 -43.85
C ARG A 300 50.18 9.84 -43.47
N GLN A 301 50.36 8.57 -43.16
CA GLN A 301 51.60 8.00 -42.67
C GLN A 301 52.14 8.78 -41.43
N HIS A 302 51.27 8.94 -40.46
CA HIS A 302 51.57 9.77 -39.28
C HIS A 302 51.11 9.08 -37.99
N VAL A 303 51.84 9.35 -36.91
CA VAL A 303 51.57 8.78 -35.56
C VAL A 303 51.53 9.94 -34.55
N TRP A 304 50.55 9.89 -33.71
CA TRP A 304 50.44 10.71 -32.51
C TRP A 304 50.39 9.83 -31.28
N VAL A 305 51.12 10.17 -30.26
CA VAL A 305 51.07 9.51 -28.94
C VAL A 305 50.55 10.49 -27.94
N TYR A 306 49.43 10.16 -27.31
CA TYR A 306 48.86 10.93 -26.24
C TYR A 306 49.15 10.28 -24.91
N LYS A 307 49.48 11.07 -23.89
CA LYS A 307 49.67 10.66 -22.51
C LYS A 307 48.87 11.60 -21.63
N ASP A 308 47.96 11.05 -20.84
CA ASP A 308 47.11 11.82 -19.92
C ASP A 308 46.35 12.98 -20.61
N GLY A 309 45.94 12.79 -21.88
CA GLY A 309 45.26 13.78 -22.72
C GLY A 309 46.17 14.78 -23.42
N GLU A 310 47.47 14.78 -23.16
CA GLU A 310 48.46 15.70 -23.78
C GLU A 310 49.25 15.00 -24.91
N LEU A 311 49.48 15.68 -26.00
CA LEU A 311 50.31 15.20 -27.09
C LEU A 311 51.74 15.07 -26.65
N ALA A 312 52.25 13.87 -26.48
CA ALA A 312 53.60 13.56 -26.05
C ALA A 312 54.60 13.38 -27.22
N VAL A 313 54.16 12.76 -28.30
CA VAL A 313 54.97 12.53 -29.50
C VAL A 313 54.13 12.69 -30.74
N GLU A 314 54.72 13.32 -31.77
CA GLU A 314 54.18 13.38 -33.12
C GLU A 314 55.31 13.07 -34.11
N THR A 315 55.06 12.12 -35.01
CA THR A 315 56.09 11.73 -36.01
C THR A 315 55.48 11.09 -37.25
N GLY A 316 56.17 11.20 -38.35
CA GLY A 316 55.88 10.43 -39.54
C GLY A 316 56.18 8.94 -39.34
N CYS A 317 55.39 8.09 -40.00
CA CYS A 317 55.66 6.66 -40.02
C CYS A 317 55.60 6.09 -41.48
N VAL A 318 56.02 4.87 -41.67
CA VAL A 318 55.91 4.15 -42.93
C VAL A 318 55.18 2.86 -42.68
N SER A 319 53.99 2.66 -43.29
CA SER A 319 53.27 1.40 -43.26
C SER A 319 53.58 0.52 -44.47
N GLY A 320 53.23 -0.76 -44.37
CA GLY A 320 53.37 -1.72 -45.50
C GLY A 320 52.56 -1.31 -46.75
N ARG A 321 52.90 -1.82 -47.88
CA ARG A 321 52.09 -1.71 -49.10
C ARG A 321 51.02 -2.78 -49.15
N MET A 322 49.91 -2.51 -49.79
CA MET A 322 48.87 -3.54 -50.09
C MET A 322 49.30 -4.51 -51.19
N THR A 323 50.49 -5.07 -51.05
CA THR A 323 51.02 -6.12 -51.93
C THR A 323 51.22 -7.38 -51.11
N SER A 324 51.08 -8.57 -51.73
CA SER A 324 51.12 -9.89 -51.04
C SER A 324 52.42 -10.18 -50.23
N ASP A 325 53.47 -9.43 -50.50
CA ASP A 325 54.81 -9.57 -49.87
C ASP A 325 55.13 -8.49 -48.81
N ARG A 326 54.26 -7.45 -48.68
CA ARG A 326 54.53 -6.29 -47.80
C ARG A 326 53.27 -5.75 -47.13
N TRP A 327 52.36 -6.63 -46.86
CA TRP A 327 51.08 -6.26 -46.29
C TRP A 327 51.23 -5.87 -44.80
N THR A 328 50.57 -4.77 -44.37
CA THR A 328 50.32 -4.49 -43.01
C THR A 328 49.07 -5.31 -42.60
N LEU A 329 49.18 -6.18 -41.62
CA LEU A 329 48.09 -7.01 -41.11
C LEU A 329 46.98 -6.10 -40.58
N ASP A 330 45.72 -6.37 -40.98
CA ASP A 330 44.57 -5.88 -40.24
C ASP A 330 44.51 -6.63 -38.91
N LEU A 331 44.66 -5.93 -37.83
CA LEU A 331 44.59 -6.47 -36.46
C LEU A 331 43.16 -6.43 -35.96
#